data_a87400b1c62123ef5b9c8699af6284a9
#
_entry.id   a87400b1c62123ef5b9c8699af6284a9
#
_cell.length_a   1.000
_cell.length_b   1.000
_cell.length_c   1.000
_cell.angle_alpha   90.00
_cell.angle_beta   90.00
_cell.angle_gamma   90.00
#
_symmetry.space_group_name_H-M   'P 1'
#
loop_
_entity.id
_entity.type
_entity.pdbx_description
1 polymer ?
#
loop_
_entity_poly.entity_id
_entity_poly.type
_entity_poly.pdbx_seq_one_letter_code
_entity_poly.pdbx_strand_id
1 'polypeptide(L)'
;MNAGPTDEELLAAYAAGDARAFGELYERHERPVFRYFLRQGAAAALAEDLLQETWMAVIRNAERFEPRAKFTTWLYTVARSKMIDHWRGKDDAVSLDDAANDPDEAPLEVVGSEADRPDVRAVSRAQARAFVEAVEALPAAQREAFLLQAEGGLSLEEIAVVTQAGHETVKSRLRYAMTKLRSAMEDWE
;
A
#
# COMPACT_ATOMS: atom_id res chain seq x y z
N MET A 1 28.70 3.59 9.04
CA MET A 1 27.89 3.22 7.85
C MET A 1 27.02 4.41 7.58
N ASN A 2 27.24 5.09 6.45
CA ASN A 2 26.44 6.26 6.07
C ASN A 2 25.07 5.72 5.60
N ALA A 3 24.01 5.91 6.37
CA ALA A 3 22.68 5.70 5.88
C ALA A 3 22.49 6.65 4.68
N GLY A 4 21.99 6.15 3.56
CA GLY A 4 21.69 6.98 2.39
C GLY A 4 20.74 8.14 2.73
N PRO A 5 20.43 9.01 1.77
CA PRO A 5 19.55 10.15 2.01
C PRO A 5 18.15 9.68 2.46
N THR A 6 17.54 10.46 3.35
CA THR A 6 16.14 10.21 3.77
C THR A 6 15.16 10.56 2.64
N ASP A 7 13.93 10.11 2.75
CA ASP A 7 12.91 10.40 1.74
C ASP A 7 12.59 11.90 1.67
N GLU A 8 12.65 12.59 2.80
CA GLU A 8 12.47 14.04 2.88
C GLU A 8 13.62 14.80 2.21
N GLU A 9 14.86 14.31 2.38
CA GLU A 9 16.04 14.87 1.70
C GLU A 9 15.97 14.65 0.19
N LEU A 10 15.53 13.47 -0.26
CA LEU A 10 15.33 13.18 -1.69
C LEU A 10 14.23 14.07 -2.29
N LEU A 11 13.11 14.25 -1.60
CA LEU A 11 12.05 15.13 -2.08
C LEU A 11 12.49 16.59 -2.15
N ALA A 12 13.25 17.06 -1.16
CA ALA A 12 13.82 18.40 -1.17
C ALA A 12 14.83 18.60 -2.30
N ALA A 13 15.70 17.62 -2.55
CA ALA A 13 16.64 17.65 -3.68
C ALA A 13 15.91 17.68 -5.03
N TYR A 14 14.83 16.89 -5.18
CA TYR A 14 13.98 16.92 -6.36
C TYR A 14 13.34 18.31 -6.56
N ALA A 15 12.77 18.90 -5.51
CA ALA A 15 12.20 20.26 -5.54
C ALA A 15 13.24 21.32 -5.94
N ALA A 16 14.52 21.08 -5.61
CA ALA A 16 15.65 21.93 -6.02
C ALA A 16 16.16 21.63 -7.45
N GLY A 17 15.56 20.70 -8.19
CA GLY A 17 15.86 20.39 -9.59
C GLY A 17 16.67 19.11 -9.83
N ASP A 18 16.96 18.31 -8.80
CA ASP A 18 17.62 17.00 -8.98
C ASP A 18 16.63 15.90 -9.35
N ALA A 19 16.49 15.63 -10.66
CA ALA A 19 15.61 14.57 -11.16
C ALA A 19 16.03 13.16 -10.70
N ARG A 20 17.30 12.92 -10.34
CA ARG A 20 17.75 11.60 -9.89
C ARG A 20 17.20 11.28 -8.49
N ALA A 21 17.09 12.30 -7.65
CA ALA A 21 16.50 12.15 -6.33
C ALA A 21 15.03 11.67 -6.39
N PHE A 22 14.26 12.13 -7.39
CA PHE A 22 12.92 11.61 -7.63
C PHE A 22 12.94 10.14 -8.05
N GLY A 23 13.85 9.74 -8.94
CA GLY A 23 13.99 8.35 -9.37
C GLY A 23 14.23 7.42 -8.19
N GLU A 24 15.15 7.77 -7.28
CA GLU A 24 15.43 6.99 -6.07
C GLU A 24 14.22 6.92 -5.13
N LEU A 25 13.52 8.03 -4.93
CA LEU A 25 12.32 8.09 -4.10
C LEU A 25 11.19 7.23 -4.69
N TYR A 26 11.00 7.28 -6.01
CA TYR A 26 10.04 6.46 -6.75
C TYR A 26 10.35 4.97 -6.57
N GLU A 27 11.58 4.52 -6.86
CA GLU A 27 12.00 3.12 -6.75
C GLU A 27 11.79 2.53 -5.33
N ARG A 28 11.96 3.35 -4.28
CA ARG A 28 11.73 2.91 -2.90
C ARG A 28 10.26 2.62 -2.61
N HIS A 29 9.34 3.38 -3.20
CA HIS A 29 7.94 3.39 -2.77
C HIS A 29 6.94 2.90 -3.81
N GLU A 30 7.30 2.77 -5.11
CA GLU A 30 6.37 2.35 -6.15
C GLU A 30 5.69 1.02 -5.84
N ARG A 31 6.50 -0.01 -5.52
CA ARG A 31 6.00 -1.36 -5.26
C ARG A 31 5.15 -1.45 -3.99
N PRO A 32 5.57 -0.90 -2.83
CA PRO A 32 4.72 -0.86 -1.65
C PRO A 32 3.39 -0.16 -1.88
N VAL A 33 3.37 1.01 -2.55
CA VAL A 33 2.13 1.74 -2.85
C VAL A 33 1.26 0.97 -3.85
N PHE A 34 1.85 0.36 -4.88
CA PHE A 34 1.11 -0.49 -5.81
C PHE A 34 0.45 -1.67 -5.10
N ARG A 35 1.19 -2.41 -4.24
CA ARG A 35 0.62 -3.50 -3.44
C ARG A 35 -0.47 -3.02 -2.49
N TYR A 36 -0.33 -1.84 -1.90
CA TYR A 36 -1.37 -1.25 -1.08
C TYR A 36 -2.69 -1.13 -1.86
N PHE A 37 -2.67 -0.60 -3.09
CA PHE A 37 -3.88 -0.50 -3.91
C PHE A 37 -4.47 -1.87 -4.26
N LEU A 38 -3.63 -2.81 -4.73
CA LEU A 38 -4.09 -4.17 -5.06
C LEU A 38 -4.77 -4.85 -3.86
N ARG A 39 -4.14 -4.79 -2.68
CA ARG A 39 -4.68 -5.43 -1.47
C ARG A 39 -5.90 -4.72 -0.90
N GLN A 40 -6.15 -3.48 -1.31
CA GLN A 40 -7.40 -2.77 -1.01
C GLN A 40 -8.54 -3.15 -1.96
N GLY A 41 -8.29 -3.99 -2.96
CA GLY A 41 -9.27 -4.51 -3.90
C GLY A 41 -9.33 -3.76 -5.23
N ALA A 42 -8.31 -2.98 -5.56
CA ALA A 42 -8.18 -2.43 -6.90
C ALA A 42 -7.70 -3.52 -7.88
N ALA A 43 -8.30 -3.61 -9.07
CA ALA A 43 -7.75 -4.39 -10.17
C ALA A 43 -6.39 -3.81 -10.61
N ALA A 44 -5.53 -4.62 -11.24
CA ALA A 44 -4.16 -4.19 -11.56
C ALA A 44 -4.12 -2.90 -12.39
N ALA A 45 -4.93 -2.79 -13.43
CA ALA A 45 -5.02 -1.59 -14.24
C ALA A 45 -5.40 -0.35 -13.42
N LEU A 46 -6.39 -0.48 -12.52
CA LEU A 46 -6.77 0.60 -11.60
C LEU A 46 -5.65 0.93 -10.62
N ALA A 47 -4.95 -0.08 -10.10
CA ALA A 47 -3.83 0.14 -9.18
C ALA A 47 -2.68 0.90 -9.86
N GLU A 48 -2.40 0.64 -11.15
CA GLU A 48 -1.44 1.39 -11.96
C GLU A 48 -1.88 2.84 -12.15
N ASP A 49 -3.14 3.08 -12.50
CA ASP A 49 -3.69 4.43 -12.65
C ASP A 49 -3.61 5.22 -11.34
N LEU A 50 -4.03 4.62 -10.21
CA LEU A 50 -3.96 5.25 -8.89
C LEU A 50 -2.52 5.53 -8.45
N LEU A 51 -1.59 4.63 -8.78
CA LEU A 51 -0.15 4.83 -8.54
C LEU A 51 0.36 6.04 -9.31
N GLN A 52 0.05 6.11 -10.61
CA GLN A 52 0.44 7.23 -11.46
C GLN A 52 -0.15 8.55 -10.95
N GLU A 53 -1.43 8.58 -10.60
CA GLU A 53 -2.08 9.78 -10.06
C GLU A 53 -1.46 10.23 -8.73
N THR A 54 -1.09 9.26 -7.88
CA THR A 54 -0.42 9.53 -6.60
C THR A 54 0.93 10.22 -6.84
N TRP A 55 1.75 9.67 -7.73
CA TRP A 55 3.06 10.26 -8.06
C TRP A 55 2.94 11.60 -8.78
N MET A 56 1.96 11.78 -9.64
CA MET A 56 1.67 13.09 -10.23
C MET A 56 1.27 14.13 -9.17
N ALA A 57 0.59 13.73 -8.11
CA ALA A 57 0.27 14.62 -7.00
C ALA A 57 1.53 14.94 -6.17
N VAL A 58 2.42 13.96 -5.94
CA VAL A 58 3.73 14.17 -5.30
C VAL A 58 4.55 15.21 -6.09
N ILE A 59 4.70 15.01 -7.41
CA ILE A 59 5.43 15.93 -8.29
C ILE A 59 4.89 17.36 -8.20
N ARG A 60 3.57 17.52 -8.33
CA ARG A 60 2.94 18.85 -8.29
C ARG A 60 3.08 19.58 -6.96
N ASN A 61 3.27 18.86 -5.88
CA ASN A 61 3.32 19.42 -4.53
C ASN A 61 4.71 19.32 -3.88
N ALA A 62 5.73 18.85 -4.58
CA ALA A 62 7.08 18.66 -4.03
C ALA A 62 7.65 19.95 -3.42
N GLU A 63 7.51 21.09 -4.10
CA GLU A 63 8.00 22.40 -3.62
C GLU A 63 7.23 22.92 -2.38
N ARG A 64 6.01 22.42 -2.14
CA ARG A 64 5.15 22.86 -1.03
C ARG A 64 5.20 21.89 0.14
N PHE A 65 5.92 20.80 -0.01
CA PHE A 65 6.04 19.80 1.05
C PHE A 65 6.80 20.42 2.23
N GLU A 66 6.14 20.49 3.37
CA GLU A 66 6.76 20.87 4.63
C GLU A 66 7.08 19.62 5.43
N PRO A 67 8.31 19.37 5.87
CA PRO A 67 8.72 18.17 6.59
C PRO A 67 8.20 18.15 8.05
N ARG A 68 6.95 18.51 8.27
CA ARG A 68 6.26 18.41 9.57
C ARG A 68 5.78 16.99 9.86
N ALA A 69 5.64 16.18 8.81
CA ALA A 69 5.32 14.75 8.87
C ALA A 69 6.32 14.01 7.98
N LYS A 70 6.48 12.70 8.22
CA LYS A 70 7.29 11.87 7.34
C LYS A 70 6.71 11.86 5.93
N PHE A 71 7.60 11.77 4.95
CA PHE A 71 7.21 11.64 3.54
C PHE A 71 6.23 10.48 3.33
N THR A 72 6.49 9.31 3.93
CA THR A 72 5.62 8.13 3.83
C THR A 72 4.21 8.39 4.34
N THR A 73 4.04 9.09 5.45
CA THR A 73 2.72 9.47 5.97
C THR A 73 1.95 10.34 4.98
N TRP A 74 2.62 11.32 4.39
CA TRP A 74 2.02 12.16 3.36
C TRP A 74 1.73 11.38 2.08
N LEU A 75 2.65 10.54 1.60
CA LEU A 75 2.47 9.70 0.41
C LEU A 75 1.22 8.82 0.54
N TYR A 76 1.07 8.11 1.67
CA TYR A 76 -0.10 7.26 1.89
C TYR A 76 -1.39 8.05 2.14
N THR A 77 -1.31 9.29 2.65
CA THR A 77 -2.46 10.19 2.70
C THR A 77 -2.94 10.53 1.30
N VAL A 78 -2.02 10.85 0.38
CA VAL A 78 -2.34 11.12 -1.04
C VAL A 78 -2.89 9.87 -1.71
N ALA A 79 -2.24 8.72 -1.57
CA ALA A 79 -2.68 7.45 -2.15
C ALA A 79 -4.08 7.07 -1.69
N ARG A 80 -4.35 7.18 -0.38
CA ARG A 80 -5.67 6.95 0.20
C ARG A 80 -6.74 7.89 -0.36
N SER A 81 -6.42 9.18 -0.48
CA SER A 81 -7.34 10.16 -1.07
C SER A 81 -7.74 9.78 -2.50
N LYS A 82 -6.75 9.43 -3.34
CA LYS A 82 -6.98 8.99 -4.72
C LYS A 82 -7.91 7.78 -4.81
N MET A 83 -7.68 6.81 -3.95
CA MET A 83 -8.51 5.60 -3.89
C MET A 83 -9.95 5.92 -3.44
N ILE A 84 -10.13 6.76 -2.42
CA ILE A 84 -11.46 7.16 -1.95
C ILE A 84 -12.20 7.97 -3.02
N ASP A 85 -11.52 8.89 -3.69
CA ASP A 85 -12.09 9.71 -4.76
C ASP A 85 -12.58 8.82 -5.92
N HIS A 86 -11.79 7.78 -6.27
CA HIS A 86 -12.20 6.81 -7.28
C HIS A 86 -13.47 6.06 -6.87
N TRP A 87 -13.55 5.54 -5.63
CA TRP A 87 -14.73 4.80 -5.17
C TRP A 87 -15.97 5.68 -5.08
N ARG A 88 -15.84 6.92 -4.62
CA ARG A 88 -16.95 7.89 -4.60
C ARG A 88 -17.46 8.21 -6.00
N GLY A 89 -16.54 8.46 -6.94
CA GLY A 89 -16.93 8.70 -8.34
C GLY A 89 -17.63 7.49 -8.97
N LYS A 90 -17.28 6.26 -8.55
CA LYS A 90 -17.95 5.04 -9.01
C LYS A 90 -19.33 4.86 -8.38
N ASP A 91 -19.51 5.19 -7.10
CA ASP A 91 -20.83 5.15 -6.44
C ASP A 91 -21.80 6.16 -7.07
N ASP A 92 -21.31 7.35 -7.47
CA ASP A 92 -22.09 8.33 -8.23
C ASP A 92 -22.36 7.88 -9.68
N ALA A 93 -21.49 7.04 -10.26
CA ALA A 93 -21.62 6.54 -11.64
C ALA A 93 -22.40 5.22 -11.73
N VAL A 94 -22.55 4.43 -10.67
CA VAL A 94 -23.27 3.13 -10.62
C VAL A 94 -24.80 3.29 -10.77
N SER A 95 -25.29 4.51 -11.04
CA SER A 95 -26.62 4.69 -11.62
C SER A 95 -26.73 4.25 -13.09
N LEU A 96 -25.65 3.88 -13.76
CA LEU A 96 -25.60 3.43 -15.16
C LEU A 96 -24.41 2.46 -15.37
N ASP A 97 -24.74 1.18 -15.53
CA ASP A 97 -23.93 0.06 -16.05
C ASP A 97 -23.16 -0.81 -15.04
N ASP A 98 -23.70 -2.02 -14.89
CA ASP A 98 -23.00 -3.23 -14.46
C ASP A 98 -21.88 -3.58 -15.44
N ALA A 99 -20.64 -3.56 -15.00
CA ALA A 99 -19.52 -4.12 -15.75
C ALA A 99 -18.67 -5.04 -14.86
N ALA A 100 -18.66 -6.28 -15.32
CA ALA A 100 -18.07 -7.48 -14.79
C ALA A 100 -16.65 -7.31 -14.20
N ASN A 101 -16.46 -7.87 -13.01
CA ASN A 101 -15.18 -8.32 -12.52
C ASN A 101 -14.70 -9.51 -13.33
N ASP A 102 -13.61 -9.39 -14.04
CA ASP A 102 -12.89 -10.49 -14.66
C ASP A 102 -11.91 -11.09 -13.64
N PRO A 103 -12.03 -12.37 -13.26
CA PRO A 103 -11.26 -12.96 -12.18
C PRO A 103 -9.90 -13.53 -12.58
N ASP A 104 -9.37 -13.16 -13.75
CA ASP A 104 -8.19 -13.85 -14.31
C ASP A 104 -6.96 -12.93 -14.42
N GLU A 105 -6.49 -12.36 -13.30
CA GLU A 105 -5.17 -11.75 -13.21
C GLU A 105 -4.23 -12.55 -12.32
N ALA A 106 -3.16 -13.02 -12.95
CA ALA A 106 -2.10 -13.81 -12.36
C ALA A 106 -1.48 -13.14 -11.12
N PRO A 107 -1.13 -13.90 -10.06
CA PRO A 107 -0.48 -13.35 -8.89
C PRO A 107 0.89 -12.79 -9.25
N LEU A 108 1.15 -11.54 -8.89
CA LEU A 108 2.50 -10.96 -8.92
C LEU A 108 3.49 -11.88 -8.20
N GLU A 109 4.57 -12.22 -8.90
CA GLU A 109 5.66 -13.03 -8.35
C GLU A 109 6.19 -12.38 -7.07
N VAL A 110 6.01 -13.09 -5.97
CA VAL A 110 6.77 -12.83 -4.76
C VAL A 110 8.20 -13.22 -5.09
N VAL A 111 9.09 -12.25 -5.28
CA VAL A 111 10.52 -12.50 -5.40
C VAL A 111 11.01 -13.00 -4.06
N GLY A 112 10.98 -14.31 -3.89
CA GLY A 112 11.53 -15.02 -2.74
C GLY A 112 12.97 -15.42 -3.05
N SER A 113 13.83 -15.21 -2.08
CA SER A 113 15.21 -15.65 -1.99
C SER A 113 15.38 -17.14 -2.39
N GLU A 114 16.51 -17.43 -3.03
CA GLU A 114 16.97 -18.76 -3.45
C GLU A 114 16.84 -19.84 -2.36
N ALA A 115 15.88 -20.74 -2.54
CA ALA A 115 15.91 -22.06 -1.94
C ALA A 115 15.58 -23.08 -3.04
N ASP A 116 16.54 -23.91 -3.37
CA ASP A 116 16.63 -24.71 -4.60
C ASP A 116 15.92 -26.07 -4.51
N ARG A 117 14.62 -26.08 -4.11
CA ARG A 117 13.77 -27.29 -4.13
C ARG A 117 12.35 -26.94 -4.63
N PRO A 118 11.84 -27.63 -5.69
CA PRO A 118 10.53 -27.35 -6.29
C PRO A 118 9.36 -27.50 -5.32
N ASP A 119 9.40 -28.45 -4.41
CA ASP A 119 8.39 -28.75 -3.38
C ASP A 119 8.32 -27.64 -2.31
N VAL A 120 9.48 -27.16 -1.85
CA VAL A 120 9.56 -26.04 -0.88
C VAL A 120 9.01 -24.75 -1.51
N ARG A 121 9.30 -24.51 -2.79
CA ARG A 121 8.75 -23.36 -3.54
C ARG A 121 7.25 -23.45 -3.70
N ALA A 122 6.70 -24.65 -3.95
CA ALA A 122 5.25 -24.83 -4.09
C ALA A 122 4.51 -24.56 -2.77
N VAL A 123 5.02 -25.08 -1.65
CA VAL A 123 4.46 -24.83 -0.30
C VAL A 123 4.56 -23.34 0.05
N SER A 124 5.72 -22.72 -0.19
CA SER A 124 5.92 -21.28 0.07
C SER A 124 5.00 -20.39 -0.77
N ARG A 125 4.73 -20.76 -2.04
CA ARG A 125 3.77 -20.04 -2.89
C ARG A 125 2.33 -20.21 -2.41
N ALA A 126 1.94 -21.42 -2.01
CA ALA A 126 0.61 -21.68 -1.47
C ALA A 126 0.38 -20.93 -0.16
N GLN A 127 1.38 -20.89 0.74
CA GLN A 127 1.35 -20.12 1.97
C GLN A 127 1.24 -18.62 1.70
N ALA A 128 2.01 -18.09 0.73
CA ALA A 128 1.93 -16.69 0.34
C ALA A 128 0.55 -16.32 -0.22
N ARG A 129 -0.07 -17.19 -1.03
CA ARG A 129 -1.43 -17.00 -1.52
C ARG A 129 -2.45 -16.99 -0.38
N ALA A 130 -2.41 -17.99 0.50
CA ALA A 130 -3.31 -18.06 1.66
C ALA A 130 -3.20 -16.80 2.54
N PHE A 131 -1.99 -16.28 2.74
CA PHE A 131 -1.79 -15.02 3.46
C PHE A 131 -2.44 -13.83 2.75
N VAL A 132 -2.27 -13.72 1.43
CA VAL A 132 -2.90 -12.67 0.63
C VAL A 132 -4.41 -12.72 0.73
N GLU A 133 -5.01 -13.91 0.54
CA GLU A 133 -6.44 -14.13 0.67
C GLU A 133 -6.95 -13.77 2.08
N ALA A 134 -6.19 -14.14 3.11
CA ALA A 134 -6.51 -13.76 4.48
C ALA A 134 -6.50 -12.25 4.71
N VAL A 135 -5.55 -11.52 4.10
CA VAL A 135 -5.50 -10.05 4.15
C VAL A 135 -6.71 -9.44 3.43
N GLU A 136 -7.05 -9.96 2.25
CA GLU A 136 -8.19 -9.49 1.45
C GLU A 136 -9.55 -9.78 2.12
N ALA A 137 -9.63 -10.84 2.91
CA ALA A 137 -10.81 -11.19 3.71
C ALA A 137 -10.99 -10.34 4.98
N LEU A 138 -10.01 -9.52 5.35
CA LEU A 138 -10.16 -8.61 6.49
C LEU A 138 -11.26 -7.57 6.22
N PRO A 139 -12.04 -7.15 7.23
CA PRO A 139 -12.88 -5.97 7.13
C PRO A 139 -12.09 -4.75 6.67
N ALA A 140 -12.65 -3.93 5.78
CA ALA A 140 -11.95 -2.85 5.10
C ALA A 140 -11.09 -1.96 6.02
N ALA A 141 -11.64 -1.52 7.18
CA ALA A 141 -10.90 -0.68 8.11
C ALA A 141 -9.75 -1.39 8.83
N GLN A 142 -9.85 -2.72 9.03
CA GLN A 142 -8.78 -3.54 9.61
C GLN A 142 -7.69 -3.79 8.57
N ARG A 143 -8.09 -4.10 7.35
CA ARG A 143 -7.20 -4.30 6.20
C ARG A 143 -6.40 -3.02 5.90
N GLU A 144 -7.08 -1.86 5.84
CA GLU A 144 -6.43 -0.58 5.63
C GLU A 144 -5.35 -0.30 6.69
N ALA A 145 -5.69 -0.41 7.97
CA ALA A 145 -4.73 -0.18 9.05
C ALA A 145 -3.53 -1.14 8.98
N PHE A 146 -3.77 -2.42 8.67
CA PHE A 146 -2.73 -3.42 8.50
C PHE A 146 -1.82 -3.10 7.32
N LEU A 147 -2.37 -2.74 6.16
CA LEU A 147 -1.59 -2.44 4.96
C LEU A 147 -0.75 -1.16 5.11
N LEU A 148 -1.28 -0.13 5.77
CA LEU A 148 -0.52 1.08 6.08
C LEU A 148 0.69 0.77 6.98
N GLN A 149 0.56 -0.17 7.91
CA GLN A 149 1.69 -0.64 8.72
C GLN A 149 2.64 -1.53 7.92
N ALA A 150 2.13 -2.52 7.19
CA ALA A 150 2.93 -3.53 6.52
C ALA A 150 3.64 -3.01 5.26
N GLU A 151 2.95 -2.25 4.42
CA GLU A 151 3.51 -1.71 3.17
C GLU A 151 4.12 -0.32 3.36
N GLY A 152 3.52 0.51 4.21
CA GLY A 152 3.96 1.88 4.46
C GLY A 152 4.97 2.02 5.58
N GLY A 153 5.11 1.02 6.45
CA GLY A 153 5.95 1.12 7.64
C GLY A 153 5.47 2.18 8.64
N LEU A 154 4.17 2.55 8.59
CA LEU A 154 3.63 3.63 9.40
C LEU A 154 3.45 3.20 10.86
N SER A 155 3.72 4.12 11.78
CA SER A 155 3.40 3.97 13.21
C SER A 155 1.89 4.09 13.46
N LEU A 156 1.44 3.76 14.66
CA LEU A 156 0.03 3.93 15.07
C LEU A 156 -0.46 5.37 14.91
N GLU A 157 0.39 6.33 15.29
CA GLU A 157 0.11 7.75 15.19
C GLU A 157 -0.03 8.18 13.73
N GLU A 158 0.87 7.73 12.87
CA GLU A 158 0.86 8.03 11.44
C GLU A 158 -0.36 7.41 10.74
N ILE A 159 -0.71 6.16 11.08
CA ILE A 159 -1.94 5.51 10.59
C ILE A 159 -3.18 6.29 11.06
N ALA A 160 -3.19 6.77 12.29
CA ALA A 160 -4.30 7.59 12.80
C ALA A 160 -4.47 8.88 11.99
N VAL A 161 -3.37 9.52 11.60
CA VAL A 161 -3.36 10.71 10.72
C VAL A 161 -3.91 10.34 9.34
N VAL A 162 -3.36 9.31 8.69
CA VAL A 162 -3.76 8.89 7.33
C VAL A 162 -5.23 8.49 7.28
N THR A 163 -5.70 7.72 8.26
CA THR A 163 -7.08 7.21 8.28
C THR A 163 -8.08 8.16 8.91
N GLN A 164 -7.62 9.27 9.49
CA GLN A 164 -8.44 10.22 10.26
C GLN A 164 -9.23 9.54 11.39
N ALA A 165 -8.61 8.54 12.03
CA ALA A 165 -9.20 7.76 13.11
C ALA A 165 -8.46 8.04 14.44
N GLY A 166 -9.11 7.82 15.57
CA GLY A 166 -8.47 7.93 16.87
C GLY A 166 -7.42 6.82 17.07
N HIS A 167 -6.34 7.12 17.81
CA HIS A 167 -5.23 6.20 18.11
C HIS A 167 -5.71 4.84 18.66
N GLU A 168 -6.62 4.84 19.64
CA GLU A 168 -7.17 3.60 20.20
C GLU A 168 -8.00 2.80 19.19
N THR A 169 -8.64 3.48 18.24
CA THR A 169 -9.36 2.84 17.13
C THR A 169 -8.39 2.12 16.22
N VAL A 170 -7.28 2.78 15.82
CA VAL A 170 -6.23 2.17 14.98
C VAL A 170 -5.61 0.97 15.68
N LYS A 171 -5.25 1.11 16.96
CA LYS A 171 -4.70 0.03 17.77
C LYS A 171 -5.63 -1.19 17.84
N SER A 172 -6.93 -0.95 18.01
CA SER A 172 -7.94 -2.02 18.00
C SER A 172 -8.06 -2.67 16.64
N ARG A 173 -8.08 -1.90 15.54
CA ARG A 173 -8.12 -2.42 14.16
C ARG A 173 -6.93 -3.32 13.87
N LEU A 174 -5.72 -2.88 14.20
CA LEU A 174 -4.50 -3.67 14.03
C LEU A 174 -4.51 -4.94 14.87
N ARG A 175 -4.91 -4.86 16.14
CA ARG A 175 -5.02 -6.03 17.01
C ARG A 175 -5.97 -7.08 16.42
N TYR A 176 -7.15 -6.68 15.95
CA TYR A 176 -8.10 -7.59 15.34
C TYR A 176 -7.63 -8.13 13.99
N ALA A 177 -6.98 -7.31 13.16
CA ALA A 177 -6.36 -7.77 11.93
C ALA A 177 -5.31 -8.86 12.20
N MET A 178 -4.38 -8.60 13.11
CA MET A 178 -3.32 -9.57 13.48
C MET A 178 -3.87 -10.87 14.06
N THR A 179 -4.94 -10.80 14.88
CA THR A 179 -5.59 -12.00 15.41
C THR A 179 -6.18 -12.85 14.29
N LYS A 180 -6.90 -12.23 13.34
CA LYS A 180 -7.51 -12.94 12.21
C LYS A 180 -6.46 -13.53 11.27
N LEU A 181 -5.40 -12.77 10.95
CA LEU A 181 -4.33 -13.24 10.08
C LEU A 181 -3.59 -14.42 10.72
N ARG A 182 -3.31 -14.37 12.03
CA ARG A 182 -2.68 -15.48 12.73
C ARG A 182 -3.57 -16.72 12.68
N SER A 183 -4.87 -16.60 13.00
CA SER A 183 -5.79 -17.73 12.94
C SER A 183 -5.91 -18.32 11.53
N ALA A 184 -5.92 -17.49 10.49
CA ALA A 184 -5.96 -17.97 9.10
C ALA A 184 -4.67 -18.70 8.66
N MET A 185 -3.57 -18.50 9.38
CA MET A 185 -2.28 -19.10 9.06
C MET A 185 -1.90 -20.26 9.99
N GLU A 186 -2.74 -20.62 10.99
CA GLU A 186 -2.47 -21.72 11.94
C GLU A 186 -2.25 -23.08 11.23
N ASP A 187 -2.93 -23.32 10.12
CA ASP A 187 -2.80 -24.58 9.35
C ASP A 187 -1.48 -24.66 8.53
N TRP A 188 -0.66 -23.62 8.57
CA TRP A 188 0.59 -23.50 7.80
C TRP A 188 1.86 -23.56 8.67
N GLU A 189 1.72 -23.66 10.01
CA GLU A 189 2.81 -23.89 10.94
C GLU A 189 3.07 -25.40 11.13
#